data_500b94be6a1058170afeb84fba481055
#
_entry.id   500b94be6a1058170afeb84fba481055
#
_cell.length_a   1.000
_cell.length_b   1.000
_cell.length_c   1.000
_cell.angle_alpha   90.00
_cell.angle_beta   90.00
_cell.angle_gamma   90.00
#
_symmetry.space_group_name_H-M   'P 1'
#
loop_
_entity.id
_entity.type
_entity.pdbx_description
1 polymer ?
#
loop_
_entity_poly.entity_id
_entity_poly.type
_entity_poly.pdbx_seq_one_letter_code
_entity_poly.pdbx_strand_id
1 'polypeptide(L)'
;MPEAKTALARAAMTAVEPLVELFLELGITSPEAESLLRGVFVHTARKWLASQSKSGEVPSDVRVALVTGVHRNFVRQILAEPPRIAAAREQKGGGAGRLLEAWHSDPVYLDSSGKPRDLPERDQEPSFYSLATAYLPGAAPGVVLEELRRAGLVQLLAEHRVRVRSRAFRTQGISVGTVGEMGSRARELLETLRHNLRDPAAPLFCETRCCLLLRPMTRIFQRGISRLIMFP
;
A
#
# COMPACT_ATOMS: atom_id res chain seq x y z
N MET A 1 -17.83 2.34 25.33
CA MET A 1 -17.79 2.39 23.83
C MET A 1 -16.66 3.23 23.23
N PRO A 2 -16.33 4.45 23.69
CA PRO A 2 -15.21 5.22 23.12
C PRO A 2 -13.84 4.54 23.30
N GLU A 3 -13.61 3.91 24.46
CA GLU A 3 -12.35 3.19 24.76
C GLU A 3 -12.09 2.01 23.82
N ALA A 4 -13.09 1.19 23.53
CA ALA A 4 -12.97 0.06 22.62
C ALA A 4 -12.66 0.53 21.18
N LYS A 5 -13.26 1.64 20.75
CA LYS A 5 -12.97 2.25 19.43
C LYS A 5 -11.53 2.74 19.35
N THR A 6 -11.04 3.41 20.41
CA THR A 6 -9.67 3.90 20.50
C THR A 6 -8.66 2.75 20.55
N ALA A 7 -8.95 1.71 21.34
CA ALA A 7 -8.12 0.50 21.40
C ALA A 7 -8.03 -0.20 20.04
N LEU A 8 -9.17 -0.36 19.35
CA LEU A 8 -9.20 -0.94 18.01
C LEU A 8 -8.42 -0.10 17.00
N ALA A 9 -8.52 1.23 17.08
CA ALA A 9 -7.77 2.11 16.19
C ALA A 9 -6.25 1.95 16.37
N ARG A 10 -5.78 1.90 17.62
CA ARG A 10 -4.36 1.65 17.93
C ARG A 10 -3.90 0.28 17.41
N ALA A 11 -4.66 -0.76 17.70
CA ALA A 11 -4.35 -2.11 17.21
C ALA A 11 -4.31 -2.18 15.69
N ALA A 12 -5.25 -1.50 15.00
CA ALA A 12 -5.27 -1.42 13.54
C ALA A 12 -4.04 -0.70 12.98
N MET A 13 -3.60 0.40 13.61
CA MET A 13 -2.36 1.10 13.20
C MET A 13 -1.17 0.16 13.26
N THR A 14 -0.97 -0.53 14.40
CA THR A 14 0.13 -1.49 14.56
C THR A 14 0.06 -2.63 13.54
N ALA A 15 -1.14 -3.16 13.25
CA ALA A 15 -1.31 -4.26 12.31
C ALA A 15 -1.10 -3.85 10.85
N VAL A 16 -1.35 -2.59 10.51
CA VAL A 16 -1.24 -2.06 9.14
C VAL A 16 0.16 -1.53 8.84
N GLU A 17 0.95 -1.16 9.86
CA GLU A 17 2.30 -0.60 9.70
C GLU A 17 3.19 -1.43 8.76
N PRO A 18 3.35 -2.76 8.89
CA PRO A 18 4.16 -3.55 7.97
C PRO A 18 3.62 -3.55 6.52
N LEU A 19 2.31 -3.40 6.35
CA LEU A 19 1.72 -3.28 5.02
C LEU A 19 2.03 -1.92 4.39
N VAL A 20 2.08 -0.85 5.19
CA VAL A 20 2.47 0.49 4.72
C VAL A 20 3.94 0.51 4.31
N GLU A 21 4.83 -0.18 5.05
CA GLU A 21 6.24 -0.35 4.65
C GLU A 21 6.34 -0.99 3.26
N LEU A 22 5.59 -2.08 3.00
CA LEU A 22 5.53 -2.72 1.69
C LEU A 22 4.93 -1.79 0.61
N PHE A 23 3.96 -0.96 0.95
CA PHE A 23 3.43 0.05 0.02
C PHE A 23 4.51 1.04 -0.38
N LEU A 24 5.29 1.54 0.57
CA LEU A 24 6.40 2.45 0.31
C LEU A 24 7.48 1.79 -0.54
N GLU A 25 7.85 0.55 -0.24
CA GLU A 25 8.82 -0.24 -1.02
C GLU A 25 8.36 -0.44 -2.47
N LEU A 26 7.05 -0.64 -2.69
CA LEU A 26 6.46 -0.82 -4.02
C LEU A 26 6.09 0.50 -4.71
N GLY A 27 6.33 1.64 -4.07
CA GLY A 27 6.03 2.96 -4.59
C GLY A 27 4.54 3.30 -4.60
N ILE A 28 3.72 2.59 -3.81
CA ILE A 28 2.30 2.91 -3.63
C ILE A 28 2.20 4.14 -2.73
N THR A 29 1.56 5.17 -3.24
CA THR A 29 1.40 6.44 -2.53
C THR A 29 0.22 6.44 -1.55
N SER A 30 0.22 7.38 -0.58
CA SER A 30 -0.90 7.53 0.36
C SER A 30 -2.27 7.70 -0.34
N PRO A 31 -2.43 8.54 -1.39
CA PRO A 31 -3.70 8.63 -2.10
C PRO A 31 -4.15 7.32 -2.76
N GLU A 32 -3.21 6.51 -3.26
CA GLU A 32 -3.51 5.20 -3.82
C GLU A 32 -3.96 4.23 -2.73
N ALA A 33 -3.25 4.19 -1.60
CA ALA A 33 -3.62 3.39 -0.43
C ALA A 33 -4.98 3.79 0.15
N GLU A 34 -5.29 5.09 0.24
CA GLU A 34 -6.61 5.60 0.64
C GLU A 34 -7.71 5.14 -0.31
N SER A 35 -7.45 5.17 -1.62
CA SER A 35 -8.40 4.69 -2.63
C SER A 35 -8.67 3.19 -2.49
N LEU A 36 -7.62 2.39 -2.24
CA LEU A 36 -7.75 0.96 -1.94
C LEU A 36 -8.59 0.71 -0.70
N LEU A 37 -8.28 1.39 0.40
CA LEU A 37 -9.00 1.25 1.66
C LEU A 37 -10.48 1.65 1.50
N ARG A 38 -10.76 2.74 0.78
CA ARG A 38 -12.14 3.17 0.48
C ARG A 38 -12.90 2.09 -0.29
N GLY A 39 -12.26 1.46 -1.27
CA GLY A 39 -12.81 0.32 -1.99
C GLY A 39 -13.13 -0.86 -1.06
N VAL A 40 -12.19 -1.24 -0.21
CA VAL A 40 -12.37 -2.31 0.80
C VAL A 40 -13.54 -1.98 1.73
N PHE A 41 -13.64 -0.74 2.23
CA PHE A 41 -14.74 -0.31 3.09
C PHE A 41 -16.10 -0.48 2.40
N VAL A 42 -16.25 -0.02 1.16
CA VAL A 42 -17.51 -0.10 0.41
C VAL A 42 -17.92 -1.54 0.15
N HIS A 43 -17.02 -2.38 -0.35
CA HIS A 43 -17.32 -3.79 -0.63
C HIS A 43 -17.61 -4.58 0.65
N THR A 44 -16.86 -4.31 1.73
CA THR A 44 -17.07 -4.98 3.02
C THR A 44 -18.39 -4.55 3.65
N ALA A 45 -18.73 -3.25 3.61
CA ALA A 45 -19.99 -2.74 4.12
C ALA A 45 -21.20 -3.34 3.37
N ARG A 46 -21.10 -3.47 2.03
CA ARG A 46 -22.15 -4.11 1.24
C ARG A 46 -22.38 -5.56 1.65
N LYS A 47 -21.30 -6.35 1.81
CA LYS A 47 -21.39 -7.74 2.28
C LYS A 47 -21.95 -7.82 3.70
N TRP A 48 -21.49 -6.96 4.60
CA TRP A 48 -21.93 -6.93 5.98
C TRP A 48 -23.42 -6.55 6.09
N LEU A 49 -23.88 -5.55 5.35
CA LEU A 49 -25.29 -5.17 5.31
C LEU A 49 -26.18 -6.29 4.71
N ALA A 50 -25.70 -6.99 3.68
CA ALA A 50 -26.40 -8.13 3.11
C ALA A 50 -26.55 -9.27 4.14
N SER A 51 -25.49 -9.54 4.93
CA SER A 51 -25.55 -10.56 5.99
C SER A 51 -26.48 -10.21 7.15
N GLN A 52 -26.85 -8.93 7.32
CA GLN A 52 -27.82 -8.46 8.33
C GLN A 52 -29.27 -8.48 7.81
N SER A 53 -29.46 -8.62 6.50
CA SER A 53 -30.80 -8.64 5.89
C SER A 53 -31.40 -10.04 6.00
N LYS A 54 -32.55 -10.15 6.66
CA LYS A 54 -33.32 -11.40 6.76
C LYS A 54 -33.91 -11.84 5.42
N SER A 55 -34.06 -10.90 4.47
CA SER A 55 -34.69 -11.14 3.15
C SER A 55 -33.67 -11.46 2.04
N GLY A 56 -32.36 -11.45 2.32
CA GLY A 56 -31.35 -11.63 1.29
C GLY A 56 -31.26 -10.48 0.27
N GLU A 57 -31.90 -9.36 0.54
CA GLU A 57 -31.97 -8.20 -0.34
C GLU A 57 -30.60 -7.52 -0.47
N VAL A 58 -30.25 -7.15 -1.71
CA VAL A 58 -29.00 -6.43 -1.98
C VAL A 58 -29.09 -5.01 -1.43
N PRO A 59 -28.16 -4.59 -0.54
CA PRO A 59 -28.19 -3.25 0.03
C PRO A 59 -28.08 -2.17 -1.04
N SER A 60 -28.91 -1.13 -0.94
CA SER A 60 -28.86 0.03 -1.83
C SER A 60 -27.56 0.83 -1.64
N ASP A 61 -27.11 1.52 -2.69
CA ASP A 61 -25.91 2.40 -2.65
C ASP A 61 -26.04 3.48 -1.57
N VAL A 62 -27.26 3.96 -1.32
CA VAL A 62 -27.55 4.95 -0.27
C VAL A 62 -27.26 4.36 1.11
N ARG A 63 -27.70 3.14 1.36
CA ARG A 63 -27.48 2.45 2.64
C ARG A 63 -25.98 2.18 2.89
N VAL A 64 -25.26 1.80 1.84
CA VAL A 64 -23.79 1.63 1.91
C VAL A 64 -23.10 2.97 2.17
N ALA A 65 -23.54 4.05 1.50
CA ALA A 65 -22.99 5.39 1.69
C ALA A 65 -23.16 5.89 3.14
N LEU A 66 -24.36 5.68 3.72
CA LEU A 66 -24.64 6.06 5.11
C LEU A 66 -23.74 5.35 6.13
N VAL A 67 -23.48 4.07 5.92
CA VAL A 67 -22.66 3.27 6.84
C VAL A 67 -21.17 3.57 6.69
N THR A 68 -20.71 3.81 5.46
CA THR A 68 -19.29 4.02 5.18
C THR A 68 -18.85 5.47 5.27
N GLY A 69 -19.77 6.44 5.21
CA GLY A 69 -19.44 7.86 5.07
C GLY A 69 -18.93 8.24 3.67
N VAL A 70 -18.88 7.30 2.73
CA VAL A 70 -18.43 7.54 1.36
C VAL A 70 -19.61 8.11 0.54
N HIS A 71 -19.38 9.18 -0.22
CA HIS A 71 -20.41 9.78 -1.03
C HIS A 71 -21.01 8.80 -2.04
N ARG A 72 -22.36 8.82 -2.22
CA ARG A 72 -23.13 7.88 -3.04
C ARG A 72 -22.58 7.66 -4.46
N ASN A 73 -22.11 8.72 -5.11
CA ASN A 73 -21.55 8.60 -6.46
C ASN A 73 -20.25 7.78 -6.49
N PHE A 74 -19.40 7.92 -5.49
CA PHE A 74 -18.21 7.08 -5.34
C PHE A 74 -18.55 5.64 -4.98
N VAL A 75 -19.57 5.43 -4.12
CA VAL A 75 -20.08 4.07 -3.83
C VAL A 75 -20.52 3.37 -5.11
N ARG A 76 -21.31 4.05 -5.95
CA ARG A 76 -21.76 3.50 -7.24
C ARG A 76 -20.59 3.18 -8.16
N GLN A 77 -19.62 4.09 -8.28
CA GLN A 77 -18.43 3.89 -9.10
C GLN A 77 -17.61 2.69 -8.62
N ILE A 78 -17.34 2.59 -7.32
CA ILE A 78 -16.59 1.48 -6.72
C ILE A 78 -17.31 0.13 -6.91
N LEU A 79 -18.63 0.11 -6.80
CA LEU A 79 -19.41 -1.12 -6.94
C LEU A 79 -19.64 -1.54 -8.39
N ALA A 80 -19.54 -0.62 -9.34
CA ALA A 80 -19.62 -0.90 -10.78
C ALA A 80 -18.33 -1.54 -11.31
N GLU A 81 -17.20 -1.24 -10.69
CA GLU A 81 -15.91 -1.82 -11.04
C GLU A 81 -15.54 -2.89 -9.99
N PRO A 82 -14.99 -4.06 -10.38
CA PRO A 82 -14.39 -4.95 -9.40
C PRO A 82 -13.30 -4.18 -8.65
N PRO A 83 -12.99 -4.53 -7.36
CA PRO A 83 -11.91 -3.90 -6.65
C PRO A 83 -10.62 -4.13 -7.43
N ARG A 84 -10.39 -3.28 -8.35
CA ARG A 84 -9.09 -3.09 -8.95
C ARG A 84 -8.35 -2.24 -7.91
N ILE A 85 -7.12 -2.66 -7.53
CA ILE A 85 -6.06 -1.67 -7.55
C ILE A 85 -6.34 -1.00 -8.86
N ALA A 86 -6.85 0.24 -8.84
CA ALA A 86 -7.06 1.00 -10.07
C ALA A 86 -5.83 0.66 -10.88
N ALA A 87 -6.01 -0.25 -11.87
CA ALA A 87 -4.88 -0.74 -12.65
C ALA A 87 -4.28 0.55 -13.04
N ALA A 88 -3.16 0.89 -12.38
CA ALA A 88 -2.74 2.24 -12.24
C ALA A 88 -3.13 2.87 -13.56
N ARG A 89 -4.27 3.57 -13.55
CA ARG A 89 -4.46 4.56 -14.59
C ARG A 89 -3.13 5.16 -14.51
N GLU A 90 -2.28 4.95 -15.50
CA GLU A 90 -0.94 5.48 -15.57
C GLU A 90 -0.88 6.85 -14.90
N GLN A 91 -1.44 6.94 -13.75
CA GLN A 91 -1.33 7.96 -12.76
C GLN A 91 -0.01 7.65 -12.12
N LYS A 92 1.03 7.83 -13.08
CA LYS A 92 2.27 8.45 -12.77
C LYS A 92 2.58 8.22 -11.30
N GLY A 93 3.29 7.12 -11.06
CA GLY A 93 3.79 6.72 -9.75
C GLY A 93 4.16 7.93 -8.91
N GLY A 94 4.12 7.86 -7.59
CA GLY A 94 4.33 9.01 -6.70
C GLY A 94 5.35 10.00 -7.25
N GLY A 95 5.45 11.18 -6.75
CA GLY A 95 6.23 12.27 -7.37
C GLY A 95 7.51 11.83 -8.11
N ALA A 96 8.28 10.89 -7.52
CA ALA A 96 9.46 10.30 -8.15
C ALA A 96 9.15 9.52 -9.45
N GLY A 97 8.05 8.79 -9.48
CA GLY A 97 7.65 8.03 -10.68
C GLY A 97 7.26 8.96 -11.84
N ARG A 98 6.55 10.06 -11.57
CA ARG A 98 6.23 11.09 -12.60
C ARG A 98 7.48 11.73 -13.17
N LEU A 99 8.46 12.04 -12.33
CA LEU A 99 9.73 12.61 -12.77
C LEU A 99 10.50 11.62 -13.65
N LEU A 100 10.60 10.35 -13.24
CA LEU A 100 11.28 9.33 -14.03
C LEU A 100 10.58 9.06 -15.37
N GLU A 101 9.24 9.02 -15.37
CA GLU A 101 8.46 8.87 -16.59
C GLU A 101 8.68 10.05 -17.54
N ALA A 102 8.64 11.29 -17.03
CA ALA A 102 8.92 12.47 -17.81
C ALA A 102 10.33 12.44 -18.42
N TRP A 103 11.32 12.02 -17.65
CA TRP A 103 12.70 11.87 -18.15
C TRP A 103 12.81 10.88 -19.32
N HIS A 104 11.89 9.89 -19.40
CA HIS A 104 11.87 8.90 -20.48
C HIS A 104 10.90 9.21 -21.62
N SER A 105 10.05 10.24 -21.49
CA SER A 105 8.99 10.51 -22.47
C SER A 105 8.94 11.95 -22.97
N ASP A 106 9.43 12.92 -22.19
CA ASP A 106 9.44 14.32 -22.61
C ASP A 106 10.61 14.59 -23.56
N PRO A 107 10.34 15.05 -24.81
CA PRO A 107 11.37 15.31 -25.82
C PRO A 107 12.49 16.25 -25.35
N VAL A 108 12.22 17.15 -24.40
CA VAL A 108 13.21 18.08 -23.84
C VAL A 108 14.36 17.33 -23.16
N TYR A 109 14.07 16.18 -22.53
CA TYR A 109 15.02 15.40 -21.76
C TYR A 109 15.51 14.14 -22.48
N LEU A 110 15.14 13.98 -23.77
CA LEU A 110 15.61 12.87 -24.62
C LEU A 110 16.78 13.30 -25.49
N ASP A 111 17.62 12.35 -25.84
CA ASP A 111 18.66 12.51 -26.86
C ASP A 111 18.09 12.32 -28.28
N SER A 112 18.92 12.49 -29.30
CA SER A 112 18.54 12.32 -30.71
C SER A 112 18.08 10.87 -31.06
N SER A 113 18.36 9.90 -30.21
CA SER A 113 17.93 8.50 -30.37
C SER A 113 16.63 8.18 -29.60
N GLY A 114 16.03 9.17 -28.94
CA GLY A 114 14.82 9.00 -28.12
C GLY A 114 15.07 8.34 -26.76
N LYS A 115 16.33 8.30 -26.31
CA LYS A 115 16.69 7.80 -24.98
C LYS A 115 16.87 8.96 -24.00
N PRO A 116 16.66 8.72 -22.69
CA PRO A 116 16.95 9.71 -21.67
C PRO A 116 18.40 10.16 -21.75
N ARG A 117 18.61 11.47 -21.86
CA ARG A 117 19.96 12.02 -21.85
C ARG A 117 20.52 12.12 -20.43
N ASP A 118 21.83 12.06 -20.31
CA ASP A 118 22.51 12.43 -19.08
C ASP A 118 22.35 13.95 -18.87
N LEU A 119 21.69 14.35 -17.81
CA LEU A 119 21.42 15.75 -17.52
C LEU A 119 22.50 16.35 -16.63
N PRO A 120 22.95 17.60 -16.87
CA PRO A 120 23.69 18.34 -15.88
C PRO A 120 22.83 18.52 -14.61
N GLU A 121 23.45 18.56 -13.44
CA GLU A 121 22.73 18.75 -12.19
C GLU A 121 21.97 20.09 -12.21
N ARG A 122 22.65 21.21 -12.56
CA ARG A 122 22.13 22.58 -12.51
C ARG A 122 22.46 23.38 -13.76
N ASP A 123 23.60 23.87 -13.92
CA ASP A 123 24.11 25.03 -14.65
C ASP A 123 23.84 25.11 -16.18
N GLN A 124 23.21 24.14 -16.77
CA GLN A 124 22.87 24.10 -18.21
C GLN A 124 21.48 23.52 -18.42
N GLU A 125 20.67 24.14 -19.26
CA GLU A 125 19.36 23.63 -19.63
C GLU A 125 19.41 22.68 -20.85
N PRO A 126 18.68 21.58 -20.84
CA PRO A 126 17.86 21.05 -19.73
C PRO A 126 18.72 20.39 -18.65
N SER A 127 18.36 20.62 -17.39
CA SER A 127 19.03 20.11 -16.20
C SER A 127 18.16 19.17 -15.39
N PHE A 128 18.76 18.43 -14.43
CA PHE A 128 17.99 17.66 -13.47
C PHE A 128 17.12 18.59 -12.60
N TYR A 129 17.63 19.75 -12.23
CA TYR A 129 16.89 20.73 -11.43
C TYR A 129 15.69 21.28 -12.17
N SER A 130 15.78 21.58 -13.47
CA SER A 130 14.62 22.00 -14.26
C SER A 130 13.59 20.89 -14.41
N LEU A 131 14.04 19.64 -14.60
CA LEU A 131 13.16 18.48 -14.61
C LEU A 131 12.41 18.31 -13.27
N ALA A 132 13.16 18.38 -12.14
CA ALA A 132 12.55 18.24 -10.82
C ALA A 132 11.54 19.36 -10.52
N THR A 133 11.87 20.60 -10.87
CA THR A 133 10.97 21.74 -10.66
C THR A 133 9.70 21.64 -11.52
N ALA A 134 9.82 21.19 -12.75
CA ALA A 134 8.68 21.05 -13.66
C ALA A 134 7.70 19.94 -13.22
N TYR A 135 8.23 18.81 -12.77
CA TYR A 135 7.40 17.62 -12.49
C TYR A 135 7.15 17.35 -11.00
N LEU A 136 7.86 18.04 -10.11
CA LEU A 136 7.71 17.99 -8.65
C LEU A 136 7.66 19.41 -8.04
N PRO A 137 6.68 20.22 -8.41
CA PRO A 137 6.55 21.55 -7.85
C PRO A 137 6.38 21.46 -6.32
N GLY A 138 7.20 22.23 -5.59
CA GLY A 138 7.19 22.24 -4.13
C GLY A 138 8.21 21.31 -3.45
N ALA A 139 8.88 20.43 -4.19
CA ALA A 139 9.99 19.65 -3.66
C ALA A 139 11.33 20.32 -3.99
N ALA A 140 12.25 20.37 -3.03
CA ALA A 140 13.60 20.87 -3.28
C ALA A 140 14.36 19.90 -4.21
N PRO A 141 14.82 20.31 -5.39
CA PRO A 141 15.45 19.40 -6.37
C PRO A 141 16.65 18.62 -5.84
N GLY A 142 17.45 19.21 -4.94
CA GLY A 142 18.58 18.53 -4.31
C GLY A 142 18.16 17.37 -3.39
N VAL A 143 17.04 17.53 -2.68
CA VAL A 143 16.46 16.44 -1.84
C VAL A 143 15.95 15.32 -2.75
N VAL A 144 15.27 15.68 -3.84
CA VAL A 144 14.78 14.70 -4.82
C VAL A 144 15.93 13.91 -5.43
N LEU A 145 17.02 14.58 -5.81
CA LEU A 145 18.21 13.94 -6.36
C LEU A 145 18.82 12.93 -5.37
N GLU A 146 18.95 13.33 -4.12
CA GLU A 146 19.54 12.47 -3.09
C GLU A 146 18.67 11.23 -2.82
N GLU A 147 17.34 11.38 -2.76
CA GLU A 147 16.42 10.25 -2.59
C GLU A 147 16.45 9.30 -3.79
N LEU A 148 16.46 9.81 -5.02
CA LEU A 148 16.59 8.98 -6.22
C LEU A 148 17.95 8.25 -6.27
N ARG A 149 19.01 8.90 -5.79
CA ARG A 149 20.35 8.29 -5.69
C ARG A 149 20.37 7.17 -4.65
N ARG A 150 19.79 7.38 -3.46
CA ARG A 150 19.66 6.35 -2.40
C ARG A 150 18.86 5.15 -2.91
N ALA A 151 17.81 5.41 -3.66
CA ALA A 151 16.98 4.37 -4.27
C ALA A 151 17.67 3.66 -5.45
N GLY A 152 18.87 4.07 -5.87
CA GLY A 152 19.60 3.50 -7.00
C GLY A 152 18.97 3.77 -8.36
N LEU A 153 18.06 4.73 -8.45
CA LEU A 153 17.31 5.07 -9.67
C LEU A 153 18.08 6.01 -10.58
N VAL A 154 18.99 6.78 -9.99
CA VAL A 154 19.92 7.65 -10.71
C VAL A 154 21.35 7.41 -10.26
N GLN A 155 22.28 7.75 -11.12
CA GLN A 155 23.71 7.72 -10.87
C GLN A 155 24.31 9.10 -11.14
N LEU A 156 25.13 9.59 -10.20
CA LEU A 156 25.98 10.73 -10.43
C LEU A 156 27.20 10.29 -11.25
N LEU A 157 27.44 11.00 -12.33
CA LEU A 157 28.60 10.85 -13.20
C LEU A 157 29.64 11.95 -12.90
N ALA A 158 30.79 11.89 -13.56
CA ALA A 158 31.75 12.98 -13.56
C ALA A 158 31.09 14.27 -14.11
N GLU A 159 31.68 15.43 -13.82
CA GLU A 159 31.21 16.76 -14.27
C GLU A 159 29.77 17.08 -13.80
N HIS A 160 29.38 16.63 -12.62
CA HIS A 160 28.05 16.91 -12.05
C HIS A 160 26.88 16.54 -12.99
N ARG A 161 27.02 15.43 -13.71
CA ARG A 161 25.94 14.92 -14.55
C ARG A 161 25.18 13.79 -13.85
N VAL A 162 23.89 13.71 -14.13
CA VAL A 162 22.97 12.74 -13.56
C VAL A 162 22.47 11.83 -14.67
N ARG A 163 22.62 10.52 -14.50
CA ARG A 163 22.09 9.49 -15.40
C ARG A 163 20.96 8.74 -14.74
N VAL A 164 19.83 8.61 -15.43
CA VAL A 164 18.76 7.74 -14.99
C VAL A 164 19.12 6.28 -15.24
N ARG A 165 18.91 5.42 -14.24
CA ARG A 165 19.19 3.97 -14.30
C ARG A 165 17.95 3.10 -14.44
N SER A 166 16.81 3.57 -14.00
CA SER A 166 15.57 2.81 -14.02
C SER A 166 14.38 3.69 -14.40
N ARG A 167 13.47 3.12 -15.17
CA ARG A 167 12.22 3.78 -15.59
C ARG A 167 11.15 3.78 -14.50
N ALA A 168 11.28 2.93 -13.53
CA ALA A 168 10.29 2.77 -12.46
C ALA A 168 10.98 2.49 -11.13
N PHE A 169 10.34 2.92 -10.06
CA PHE A 169 10.67 2.49 -8.71
C PHE A 169 10.41 0.98 -8.63
N ARG A 170 11.43 0.15 -8.81
CA ARG A 170 11.32 -1.31 -8.69
C ARG A 170 12.12 -1.78 -7.51
N THR A 171 11.44 -2.30 -6.51
CA THR A 171 12.06 -3.13 -5.49
C THR A 171 12.43 -4.47 -6.14
N GLN A 172 13.71 -4.75 -6.26
CA GLN A 172 14.18 -6.06 -6.72
C GLN A 172 13.86 -7.09 -5.63
N GLY A 173 13.10 -8.13 -5.97
CA GLY A 173 12.95 -9.31 -5.11
C GLY A 173 11.55 -9.68 -4.63
N ILE A 174 10.52 -8.84 -4.81
CA ILE A 174 9.15 -9.18 -4.39
C ILE A 174 8.43 -9.92 -5.52
N SER A 175 8.16 -11.21 -5.31
CA SER A 175 7.38 -12.03 -6.23
C SER A 175 5.88 -11.75 -6.10
N VAL A 176 5.16 -11.61 -7.21
CA VAL A 176 3.70 -11.41 -7.21
C VAL A 176 2.97 -12.53 -6.48
N GLY A 177 3.44 -13.78 -6.62
CA GLY A 177 2.88 -14.94 -5.92
C GLY A 177 3.03 -14.83 -4.41
N THR A 178 4.20 -14.43 -3.93
CA THR A 178 4.48 -14.23 -2.50
C THR A 178 3.60 -13.14 -1.87
N VAL A 179 3.37 -12.03 -2.59
CA VAL A 179 2.46 -10.96 -2.14
C VAL A 179 1.02 -11.48 -2.00
N GLY A 180 0.54 -12.27 -2.97
CA GLY A 180 -0.79 -12.86 -2.91
C GLY A 180 -0.95 -13.82 -1.72
N GLU A 181 0.07 -14.65 -1.46
CA GLU A 181 0.07 -15.56 -0.32
C GLU A 181 0.12 -14.80 1.02
N MET A 182 0.93 -13.75 1.11
CA MET A 182 0.97 -12.87 2.30
C MET A 182 -0.43 -12.29 2.59
N GLY A 183 -1.13 -11.77 1.58
CA GLY A 183 -2.48 -11.23 1.74
C GLY A 183 -3.48 -12.28 2.24
N SER A 184 -3.41 -13.51 1.73
CA SER A 184 -4.26 -14.62 2.17
C SER A 184 -3.99 -14.99 3.64
N ARG A 185 -2.72 -15.09 4.03
CA ARG A 185 -2.31 -15.40 5.41
C ARG A 185 -2.71 -14.31 6.40
N ALA A 186 -2.49 -13.05 6.04
CA ALA A 186 -2.90 -11.91 6.86
C ALA A 186 -4.42 -11.91 7.08
N ARG A 187 -5.19 -12.21 6.04
CA ARG A 187 -6.65 -12.34 6.13
C ARG A 187 -7.07 -13.45 7.09
N GLU A 188 -6.52 -14.66 6.95
CA GLU A 188 -6.82 -15.80 7.83
C GLU A 188 -6.56 -15.47 9.29
N LEU A 189 -5.39 -14.85 9.59
CA LEU A 189 -5.05 -14.41 10.93
C LEU A 189 -6.07 -13.39 11.47
N LEU A 190 -6.39 -12.34 10.70
CA LEU A 190 -7.34 -11.33 11.12
C LEU A 190 -8.76 -11.87 11.30
N GLU A 191 -9.19 -12.83 10.48
CA GLU A 191 -10.49 -13.51 10.64
C GLU A 191 -10.53 -14.34 11.92
N THR A 192 -9.44 -15.04 12.25
CA THR A 192 -9.30 -15.78 13.52
C THR A 192 -9.36 -14.85 14.73
N LEU A 193 -8.58 -13.77 14.72
CA LEU A 193 -8.60 -12.77 15.79
C LEU A 193 -9.98 -12.12 15.94
N ARG A 194 -10.65 -11.82 14.85
CA ARG A 194 -12.01 -11.28 14.86
C ARG A 194 -13.02 -12.24 15.47
N HIS A 195 -12.88 -13.55 15.20
CA HIS A 195 -13.74 -14.58 15.81
C HIS A 195 -13.56 -14.59 17.32
N ASN A 196 -12.33 -14.68 17.80
CA ASN A 196 -11.99 -14.74 19.22
C ASN A 196 -12.42 -13.46 19.99
N LEU A 197 -12.42 -12.30 19.33
CA LEU A 197 -12.88 -11.04 19.93
C LEU A 197 -14.41 -10.94 20.06
N ARG A 198 -15.17 -11.68 19.25
CA ARG A 198 -16.64 -11.60 19.26
C ARG A 198 -17.29 -12.48 20.31
N ASP A 199 -16.67 -13.60 20.61
CA ASP A 199 -17.18 -14.55 21.59
C ASP A 199 -16.06 -14.97 22.56
N PRO A 200 -15.84 -14.21 23.64
CA PRO A 200 -14.82 -14.53 24.62
C PRO A 200 -15.06 -15.86 25.36
N ALA A 201 -16.29 -16.39 25.31
CA ALA A 201 -16.65 -17.67 25.92
C ALA A 201 -16.50 -18.86 24.96
N ALA A 202 -16.35 -18.61 23.67
CA ALA A 202 -16.07 -19.66 22.70
C ALA A 202 -14.63 -20.17 22.85
N PRO A 203 -14.38 -21.45 22.56
CA PRO A 203 -13.02 -21.96 22.52
C PRO A 203 -12.21 -21.17 21.52
N LEU A 204 -11.01 -20.73 21.94
CA LEU A 204 -10.10 -19.97 21.08
C LEU A 204 -9.82 -20.75 19.80
N PHE A 205 -10.20 -20.19 18.67
CA PHE A 205 -9.89 -20.78 17.38
C PHE A 205 -8.41 -20.48 17.07
N CYS A 206 -7.59 -21.50 16.95
CA CYS A 206 -6.21 -21.42 16.52
C CYS A 206 -6.06 -22.28 15.27
N GLU A 207 -5.92 -21.66 14.11
CA GLU A 207 -5.67 -22.44 12.91
C GLU A 207 -4.21 -22.96 12.94
N THR A 208 -4.06 -24.27 13.02
CA THR A 208 -2.78 -24.97 13.18
C THR A 208 -1.75 -24.60 12.09
N ARG A 209 -2.20 -24.09 10.96
CA ARG A 209 -1.33 -23.60 9.88
C ARG A 209 -0.57 -22.32 10.23
N CYS A 210 -1.15 -21.40 11.00
CA CYS A 210 -0.45 -20.21 11.49
C CYS A 210 0.68 -20.57 12.47
N CYS A 211 0.51 -21.61 13.28
CA CYS A 211 1.53 -22.05 14.24
C CYS A 211 2.76 -22.68 13.57
N LEU A 212 2.62 -23.24 12.36
CA LEU A 212 3.73 -23.90 11.65
C LEU A 212 4.71 -22.91 10.99
N LEU A 213 4.27 -21.70 10.65
CA LEU A 213 5.13 -20.67 10.06
C LEU A 213 5.93 -19.86 11.10
N LEU A 214 5.54 -19.93 12.39
CA LEU A 214 6.27 -19.33 13.50
C LEU A 214 7.39 -20.23 14.06
N ARG A 215 7.68 -21.35 13.42
CA ARG A 215 8.65 -22.32 13.93
C ARG A 215 10.11 -21.91 14.06
N PRO A 216 10.68 -20.88 13.41
CA PRO A 216 12.04 -20.49 13.76
C PRO A 216 12.16 -19.56 14.98
N MET A 217 11.09 -18.86 15.40
CA MET A 217 11.14 -17.91 16.53
C MET A 217 10.53 -18.40 17.84
N THR A 218 9.90 -19.57 17.89
CA THR A 218 9.03 -19.97 19.00
C THR A 218 9.67 -20.82 20.11
N ARG A 219 10.98 -21.00 20.17
CA ARG A 219 11.59 -21.60 21.40
C ARG A 219 11.45 -20.72 22.64
N ILE A 220 11.17 -19.42 22.48
CA ILE A 220 10.97 -18.49 23.60
C ILE A 220 9.49 -18.37 24.01
N PHE A 221 8.57 -18.48 23.03
CA PHE A 221 7.13 -18.29 23.31
C PHE A 221 6.43 -19.53 23.85
N GLN A 222 6.88 -20.74 23.51
CA GLN A 222 6.31 -21.99 24.04
C GLN A 222 6.49 -22.18 25.56
N ARG A 223 7.51 -21.53 26.17
CA ARG A 223 7.67 -21.58 27.64
C ARG A 223 6.70 -20.66 28.38
N GLY A 224 6.08 -19.68 27.72
CA GLY A 224 5.09 -18.78 28.31
C GLY A 224 3.65 -19.31 28.28
N ILE A 225 3.28 -20.00 27.21
CA ILE A 225 1.88 -20.46 27.01
C ILE A 225 1.60 -21.73 27.80
N SER A 226 2.59 -22.60 28.01
CA SER A 226 2.40 -23.81 28.84
C SER A 226 2.14 -23.53 30.33
N ARG A 227 2.35 -22.27 30.77
CA ARG A 227 2.01 -21.85 32.15
C ARG A 227 0.62 -21.22 32.28
N LEU A 228 -0.07 -20.91 31.19
CA LEU A 228 -1.40 -20.29 31.22
C LEU A 228 -2.57 -21.30 31.07
N ILE A 229 -2.27 -22.57 30.76
CA ILE A 229 -3.30 -23.58 30.49
C ILE A 229 -3.50 -24.55 31.69
N MET A 230 -2.80 -24.32 32.81
CA MET A 230 -3.02 -25.14 34.02
C MET A 230 -3.45 -24.25 35.17
N PHE A 231 -4.74 -23.93 35.24
CA PHE A 231 -5.47 -23.77 36.51
C PHE A 231 -6.93 -24.18 36.31
N PRO A 232 -7.48 -24.85 37.35
CA PRO A 232 -8.71 -25.63 37.31
C PRO A 232 -9.97 -24.78 37.19
#